data_b6406d5417d149beb7738f260c3f7623
#
_entry.id   b6406d5417d149beb7738f260c3f7623
#
_cell.length_a   1.000
_cell.length_b   1.000
_cell.length_c   1.000
_cell.angle_alpha   90.00
_cell.angle_beta   90.00
_cell.angle_gamma   90.00
#
_symmetry.space_group_name_H-M   'P 1'
#
loop_
_entity.id
_entity.type
_entity.pdbx_description
1 polymer ?
#
loop_
_entity_poly.entity_id
_entity_poly.type
_entity_poly.pdbx_seq_one_letter_code
_entity_poly.pdbx_strand_id
1 'polypeptide(L)'
;MQNDVIQKVKISEIDIDDPFFQSLKEDYDGFEGWFSRKSNEDAYIFRENANLAGFLYLKDEDEEDFSVSPIFEKQRRLKIGTFKIESHGTVLGQRFLSIILRKMFNEEHNFTYVTLFEKQQGLIRLFEKFGFRKWGTKGNGELVYYR
;
A
#
# COMPACT_ATOMS: atom_id res chain seq x y z
N MET A 1 20.41 19.83 1.77
CA MET A 1 20.31 18.71 2.70
C MET A 1 19.23 17.76 2.24
N GLN A 2 19.55 16.51 2.14
CA GLN A 2 18.62 15.50 1.70
C GLN A 2 17.67 15.11 2.83
N ASN A 3 16.40 14.99 2.52
CA ASN A 3 15.39 14.55 3.51
C ASN A 3 15.16 13.05 3.35
N ASP A 4 15.70 12.26 4.30
CA ASP A 4 15.61 10.80 4.29
C ASP A 4 14.43 10.27 5.10
N VAL A 5 13.44 11.12 5.36
CA VAL A 5 12.30 10.78 6.18
C VAL A 5 11.10 10.46 5.30
N ILE A 6 10.34 9.42 5.69
CA ILE A 6 9.04 9.17 5.09
C ILE A 6 8.08 10.25 5.62
N GLN A 7 7.40 10.93 4.70
CA GLN A 7 6.53 12.05 5.03
C GLN A 7 5.07 11.68 4.81
N LYS A 8 4.21 12.17 5.71
CA LYS A 8 2.76 12.07 5.54
C LYS A 8 2.27 13.34 4.89
N VAL A 9 1.69 13.23 3.71
CA VAL A 9 1.22 14.37 2.93
C VAL A 9 -0.18 14.10 2.38
N LYS A 10 -0.88 15.17 1.98
CA LYS A 10 -2.14 15.00 1.27
C LYS A 10 -1.86 14.55 -0.16
N ILE A 11 -2.71 13.69 -0.67
CA ILE A 11 -2.56 13.17 -2.04
C ILE A 11 -2.62 14.32 -3.05
N SER A 12 -3.39 15.37 -2.78
CA SER A 12 -3.44 16.56 -3.64
C SER A 12 -2.09 17.26 -3.81
N GLU A 13 -1.15 17.02 -2.90
CA GLU A 13 0.19 17.61 -2.96
C GLU A 13 1.17 16.78 -3.79
N ILE A 14 0.73 15.65 -4.33
CA ILE A 14 1.56 14.72 -5.09
C ILE A 14 1.21 14.84 -6.56
N ASP A 15 2.23 14.92 -7.41
CA ASP A 15 2.06 15.01 -8.86
C ASP A 15 1.81 13.63 -9.46
N ILE A 16 0.57 13.39 -9.93
CA ILE A 16 0.19 12.13 -10.56
C ILE A 16 0.97 11.86 -11.86
N ASP A 17 1.51 12.91 -12.46
CA ASP A 17 2.30 12.76 -13.69
C ASP A 17 3.76 12.39 -13.43
N ASP A 18 4.16 12.29 -12.17
CA ASP A 18 5.48 11.78 -11.83
C ASP A 18 5.67 10.38 -12.42
N PRO A 19 6.81 10.12 -13.10
CA PRO A 19 7.07 8.80 -13.70
C PRO A 19 6.94 7.64 -12.73
N PHE A 20 7.09 7.90 -11.43
CA PHE A 20 6.91 6.90 -10.39
C PHE A 20 5.58 6.15 -10.54
N PHE A 21 4.51 6.84 -10.96
CA PHE A 21 3.17 6.25 -11.01
C PHE A 21 2.89 5.48 -12.30
N GLN A 22 3.84 5.44 -13.25
CA GLN A 22 3.58 4.82 -14.55
C GLN A 22 3.14 3.36 -14.45
N SER A 23 3.83 2.56 -13.65
CA SER A 23 3.47 1.13 -13.52
C SER A 23 2.11 0.94 -12.83
N LEU A 24 1.75 1.83 -11.92
CA LEU A 24 0.44 1.77 -11.27
C LEU A 24 -0.67 2.11 -12.25
N LYS A 25 -0.44 3.09 -13.13
CA LYS A 25 -1.39 3.42 -14.18
C LYS A 25 -1.59 2.27 -15.17
N GLU A 26 -0.52 1.54 -15.45
CA GLU A 26 -0.57 0.39 -16.35
C GLU A 26 -1.25 -0.82 -15.72
N ASP A 27 -0.99 -1.06 -14.44
CA ASP A 27 -1.50 -2.23 -13.73
C ASP A 27 -2.95 -2.09 -13.27
N TYR A 28 -3.43 -0.85 -13.07
CA TYR A 28 -4.75 -0.59 -12.51
C TYR A 28 -5.51 0.39 -13.39
N ASP A 29 -6.51 -0.11 -14.09
CA ASP A 29 -7.43 0.75 -14.83
C ASP A 29 -8.11 1.72 -13.87
N GLY A 30 -8.16 2.99 -14.26
CA GLY A 30 -8.80 4.00 -13.41
C GLY A 30 -7.95 4.49 -12.25
N PHE A 31 -6.65 4.19 -12.22
CA PHE A 31 -5.78 4.66 -11.15
C PHE A 31 -5.82 6.19 -11.03
N GLU A 32 -5.78 6.89 -12.15
CA GLU A 32 -5.80 8.36 -12.13
C GLU A 32 -7.09 8.91 -11.53
N GLY A 33 -8.23 8.29 -11.85
CA GLY A 33 -9.53 8.67 -11.26
C GLY A 33 -9.55 8.39 -9.76
N TRP A 34 -9.05 7.24 -9.35
CA TRP A 34 -8.94 6.90 -7.94
C TRP A 34 -8.09 7.93 -7.19
N PHE A 35 -6.93 8.27 -7.75
CA PHE A 35 -6.01 9.23 -7.16
C PHE A 35 -6.68 10.59 -6.97
N SER A 36 -7.41 11.03 -7.98
CA SER A 36 -8.15 12.30 -7.93
C SER A 36 -9.23 12.29 -6.84
N ARG A 37 -9.95 11.18 -6.71
CA ARG A 37 -11.00 11.06 -5.68
C ARG A 37 -10.43 11.07 -4.26
N LYS A 38 -9.16 10.67 -4.10
CA LYS A 38 -8.51 10.60 -2.79
C LYS A 38 -7.69 11.84 -2.46
N SER A 39 -7.87 12.92 -3.22
CA SER A 39 -7.02 14.11 -3.11
C SER A 39 -6.97 14.73 -1.70
N ASN A 40 -8.04 14.61 -0.93
CA ASN A 40 -8.09 15.16 0.44
C ASN A 40 -7.58 14.18 1.50
N GLU A 41 -7.24 12.96 1.11
CA GLU A 41 -6.75 11.96 2.05
C GLU A 41 -5.22 11.96 2.11
N ASP A 42 -4.69 11.35 3.15
CA ASP A 42 -3.25 11.34 3.39
C ASP A 42 -2.60 10.11 2.78
N ALA A 43 -1.34 10.26 2.38
CA ALA A 43 -0.49 9.16 1.98
C ALA A 43 0.90 9.37 2.57
N TYR A 44 1.67 8.31 2.63
CA TYR A 44 3.06 8.36 3.08
C TYR A 44 3.95 8.26 1.86
N ILE A 45 4.90 9.18 1.73
CA ILE A 45 5.80 9.21 0.59
C ILE A 45 7.25 9.30 1.03
N PHE A 46 8.13 8.85 0.15
CA PHE A 46 9.57 9.01 0.32
C PHE A 46 10.16 9.54 -0.99
N ARG A 47 10.98 10.59 -0.87
CA ARG A 47 11.71 11.17 -2.02
C ARG A 47 13.19 10.89 -1.86
N GLU A 48 13.80 10.48 -2.96
CA GLU A 48 15.24 10.28 -3.04
C GLU A 48 15.77 11.25 -4.09
N ASN A 49 16.62 12.18 -3.67
CA ASN A 49 17.15 13.22 -4.56
C ASN A 49 16.04 13.99 -5.29
N ALA A 50 15.00 14.37 -4.53
CA ALA A 50 13.83 15.08 -5.02
C ALA A 50 12.87 14.24 -5.90
N ASN A 51 13.25 13.00 -6.21
CA ASN A 51 12.40 12.11 -6.99
C ASN A 51 11.55 11.23 -6.06
N LEU A 52 10.30 11.02 -6.44
CA LEU A 52 9.43 10.11 -5.66
C LEU A 52 9.95 8.69 -5.79
N ALA A 53 10.14 8.02 -4.66
CA ALA A 53 10.69 6.66 -4.61
C ALA A 53 9.85 5.71 -3.77
N GLY A 54 8.85 6.20 -3.07
CA GLY A 54 7.95 5.35 -2.31
C GLY A 54 6.61 6.01 -2.08
N PHE A 55 5.55 5.19 -2.06
CA PHE A 55 4.18 5.66 -1.86
C PHE A 55 3.40 4.58 -1.12
N LEU A 56 2.67 4.99 -0.08
CA LEU A 56 1.83 4.09 0.71
C LEU A 56 0.52 4.77 1.05
N TYR A 57 -0.60 4.14 0.71
CA TYR A 57 -1.92 4.60 1.10
C TYR A 57 -2.57 3.54 1.98
N LEU A 58 -3.04 3.98 3.15
CA LEU A 58 -3.71 3.11 4.13
C LEU A 58 -5.15 3.55 4.30
N LYS A 59 -6.05 2.59 4.45
CA LYS A 59 -7.47 2.86 4.59
C LYS A 59 -8.08 1.99 5.68
N ASP A 60 -8.91 2.59 6.53
CA ASP A 60 -9.79 1.85 7.43
C ASP A 60 -11.01 1.40 6.65
N GLU A 61 -11.39 0.14 6.81
CA GLU A 61 -12.65 -0.35 6.25
C GLU A 61 -13.24 -1.38 7.20
N ASP A 62 -14.55 -1.57 7.15
CA ASP A 62 -15.23 -2.49 8.04
C ASP A 62 -16.31 -3.33 7.36
N GLU A 63 -16.66 -3.02 6.12
CA GLU A 63 -17.72 -3.71 5.42
C GLU A 63 -17.30 -5.10 4.95
N GLU A 64 -18.30 -5.95 4.68
CA GLU A 64 -18.05 -7.22 4.01
C GLU A 64 -17.42 -6.98 2.65
N ASP A 65 -16.53 -7.88 2.23
CA ASP A 65 -15.91 -7.79 0.92
C ASP A 65 -16.01 -9.13 0.20
N PHE A 66 -16.91 -9.17 -0.77
CA PHE A 66 -17.17 -10.39 -1.55
C PHE A 66 -16.25 -10.53 -2.75
N SER A 67 -15.41 -9.51 -3.02
CA SER A 67 -14.44 -9.58 -4.12
C SER A 67 -13.24 -10.45 -3.79
N VAL A 68 -13.08 -10.79 -2.52
CA VAL A 68 -11.99 -11.62 -1.99
C VAL A 68 -12.50 -13.03 -1.78
N SER A 69 -11.68 -14.01 -2.09
CA SER A 69 -12.01 -15.44 -1.92
C SER A 69 -10.93 -16.11 -1.06
N PRO A 70 -11.22 -16.60 0.16
CA PRO A 70 -12.49 -16.51 0.89
C PRO A 70 -12.92 -15.06 1.18
N ILE A 71 -14.21 -14.84 1.30
CA ILE A 71 -14.75 -13.50 1.53
C ILE A 71 -14.27 -12.93 2.87
N PHE A 72 -14.18 -11.60 2.94
CA PHE A 72 -13.98 -10.93 4.22
C PHE A 72 -15.33 -10.68 4.86
N GLU A 73 -15.50 -11.19 6.06
CA GLU A 73 -16.69 -10.89 6.85
C GLU A 73 -16.60 -9.46 7.39
N LYS A 74 -17.74 -8.92 7.80
CA LYS A 74 -17.80 -7.58 8.36
C LYS A 74 -16.95 -7.51 9.63
N GLN A 75 -15.86 -6.75 9.57
CA GLN A 75 -15.04 -6.44 10.72
C GLN A 75 -14.12 -5.27 10.36
N ARG A 76 -13.64 -4.58 11.38
CA ARG A 76 -12.71 -3.48 11.16
C ARG A 76 -11.37 -4.02 10.68
N ARG A 77 -10.90 -3.48 9.56
CA ARG A 77 -9.63 -3.89 8.94
C ARG A 77 -8.81 -2.66 8.56
N LEU A 78 -7.51 -2.83 8.56
CA LEU A 78 -6.61 -1.88 7.92
C LEU A 78 -6.25 -2.42 6.54
N LYS A 79 -6.60 -1.66 5.51
CA LYS A 79 -6.26 -2.01 4.14
C LYS A 79 -5.02 -1.25 3.69
N ILE A 80 -4.06 -1.98 3.15
CA ILE A 80 -2.93 -1.36 2.45
C ILE A 80 -3.42 -1.18 1.02
N GLY A 81 -3.90 0.02 0.71
CA GLY A 81 -4.63 0.26 -0.54
C GLY A 81 -3.73 0.38 -1.76
N THR A 82 -2.61 1.05 -1.61
CA THR A 82 -1.60 1.18 -2.67
C THR A 82 -0.24 1.26 -2.01
N PHE A 83 0.69 0.47 -2.50
CA PHE A 83 2.04 0.47 -1.97
C PHE A 83 3.02 0.19 -3.10
N LYS A 84 3.96 1.12 -3.30
CA LYS A 84 4.99 0.97 -4.32
C LYS A 84 6.31 1.56 -3.82
N ILE A 85 7.39 0.87 -4.11
CA ILE A 85 8.75 1.32 -3.79
C ILE A 85 9.61 1.16 -5.03
N GLU A 86 10.37 2.20 -5.36
CA GLU A 86 11.36 2.18 -6.45
C GLU A 86 12.77 2.43 -5.90
N SER A 87 13.03 2.00 -4.70
CA SER A 87 14.34 2.16 -4.10
C SER A 87 15.16 0.89 -4.24
N HIS A 88 16.47 1.05 -4.24
CA HIS A 88 17.40 -0.07 -4.22
C HIS A 88 17.57 -0.56 -2.79
N GLY A 89 17.33 -1.85 -2.58
CA GLY A 89 17.50 -2.49 -1.28
C GLY A 89 16.23 -2.55 -0.46
N THR A 90 16.32 -3.25 0.67
CA THR A 90 15.16 -3.61 1.49
C THR A 90 14.88 -2.63 2.63
N VAL A 91 15.80 -1.69 2.90
CA VAL A 91 15.66 -0.81 4.07
C VAL A 91 14.43 0.08 3.97
N LEU A 92 14.17 0.66 2.81
CA LEU A 92 13.01 1.51 2.64
C LEU A 92 11.71 0.72 2.82
N GLY A 93 11.67 -0.50 2.27
CA GLY A 93 10.51 -1.37 2.45
C GLY A 93 10.24 -1.66 3.91
N GLN A 94 11.28 -1.98 4.67
CA GLN A 94 11.16 -2.22 6.10
C GLN A 94 10.66 -0.99 6.85
N ARG A 95 11.10 0.19 6.45
CA ARG A 95 10.64 1.44 7.08
C ARG A 95 9.14 1.67 6.84
N PHE A 96 8.64 1.41 5.62
CA PHE A 96 7.22 1.49 5.34
C PHE A 96 6.43 0.46 6.13
N LEU A 97 6.93 -0.78 6.21
CA LEU A 97 6.27 -1.82 7.00
C LEU A 97 6.21 -1.44 8.49
N SER A 98 7.24 -0.77 9.00
CA SER A 98 7.21 -0.27 10.37
C SER A 98 6.08 0.73 10.59
N ILE A 99 5.82 1.59 9.61
CA ILE A 99 4.69 2.53 9.69
C ILE A 99 3.37 1.77 9.74
N ILE A 100 3.21 0.77 8.87
CA ILE A 100 2.00 -0.05 8.84
C ILE A 100 1.77 -0.73 10.18
N LEU A 101 2.79 -1.38 10.72
CA LEU A 101 2.67 -2.10 11.99
C LEU A 101 2.39 -1.16 13.15
N ARG A 102 3.02 0.02 13.15
CA ARG A 102 2.77 1.01 14.18
C ARG A 102 1.32 1.49 14.15
N LYS A 103 0.77 1.72 12.95
CA LYS A 103 -0.63 2.12 12.82
C LYS A 103 -1.56 1.02 13.30
N MET A 104 -1.28 -0.24 12.92
CA MET A 104 -2.06 -1.38 13.42
C MET A 104 -2.09 -1.41 14.93
N PHE A 105 -0.93 -1.28 15.54
CA PHE A 105 -0.79 -1.36 16.99
C PHE A 105 -1.46 -0.19 17.70
N ASN A 106 -1.19 1.03 17.24
CA ASN A 106 -1.70 2.23 17.90
C ASN A 106 -3.21 2.38 17.76
N GLU A 107 -3.78 1.92 16.64
CA GLU A 107 -5.22 2.03 16.39
C GLU A 107 -5.95 0.71 16.63
N GLU A 108 -5.25 -0.26 17.20
CA GLU A 108 -5.82 -1.53 17.64
C GLU A 108 -6.53 -2.31 16.53
N HIS A 109 -5.92 -2.35 15.34
CA HIS A 109 -6.42 -3.20 14.26
C HIS A 109 -6.05 -4.65 14.53
N ASN A 110 -7.02 -5.54 14.44
CA ASN A 110 -6.80 -6.98 14.59
C ASN A 110 -6.60 -7.68 13.25
N PHE A 111 -6.80 -6.96 12.15
CA PHE A 111 -6.72 -7.55 10.82
C PHE A 111 -6.20 -6.49 9.83
N THR A 112 -5.14 -6.84 9.14
CA THR A 112 -4.54 -5.96 8.12
C THR A 112 -4.27 -6.79 6.88
N TYR A 113 -4.54 -6.22 5.70
CA TYR A 113 -4.31 -6.97 4.47
C TYR A 113 -3.81 -6.08 3.35
N VAL A 114 -3.20 -6.74 2.38
CA VAL A 114 -2.69 -6.12 1.15
C VAL A 114 -3.02 -7.04 -0.01
N THR A 115 -3.25 -6.46 -1.19
CA THR A 115 -3.40 -7.22 -2.42
C THR A 115 -2.20 -6.98 -3.31
N LEU A 116 -1.64 -8.06 -3.85
CA LEU A 116 -0.40 -8.03 -4.62
C LEU A 116 -0.54 -8.92 -5.83
N PHE A 117 0.05 -8.51 -6.95
CA PHE A 117 0.16 -9.40 -8.10
C PHE A 117 1.31 -10.39 -7.88
N GLU A 118 1.15 -11.59 -8.42
CA GLU A 118 2.16 -12.64 -8.28
C GLU A 118 3.53 -12.20 -8.78
N LYS A 119 3.58 -11.33 -9.79
CA LYS A 119 4.83 -10.80 -10.32
C LYS A 119 5.62 -9.96 -9.32
N GLN A 120 4.96 -9.49 -8.25
CA GLN A 120 5.58 -8.63 -7.24
C GLN A 120 6.27 -9.45 -6.14
N GLN A 121 7.18 -10.34 -6.55
CA GLN A 121 7.81 -11.29 -5.62
C GLN A 121 8.61 -10.63 -4.50
N GLY A 122 9.26 -9.50 -4.81
CA GLY A 122 10.00 -8.77 -3.79
C GLY A 122 9.12 -8.26 -2.68
N LEU A 123 7.95 -7.71 -3.03
CA LEU A 123 6.99 -7.24 -2.04
C LEU A 123 6.38 -8.40 -1.25
N ILE A 124 6.05 -9.50 -1.95
CA ILE A 124 5.49 -10.68 -1.27
C ILE A 124 6.47 -11.17 -0.19
N ARG A 125 7.75 -11.30 -0.52
CA ARG A 125 8.76 -11.74 0.43
C ARG A 125 8.90 -10.76 1.60
N LEU A 126 8.80 -9.46 1.30
CA LEU A 126 8.87 -8.43 2.35
C LEU A 126 7.71 -8.57 3.32
N PHE A 127 6.48 -8.70 2.82
CA PHE A 127 5.31 -8.86 3.68
C PHE A 127 5.39 -10.16 4.49
N GLU A 128 5.82 -11.26 3.85
CA GLU A 128 5.99 -12.53 4.56
C GLU A 128 7.00 -12.40 5.70
N LYS A 129 8.08 -11.68 5.47
CA LYS A 129 9.09 -11.44 6.51
C LYS A 129 8.51 -10.74 7.73
N PHE A 130 7.51 -9.89 7.53
CA PHE A 130 6.84 -9.18 8.61
C PHE A 130 5.59 -9.89 9.13
N GLY A 131 5.45 -11.17 8.83
CA GLY A 131 4.41 -12.02 9.40
C GLY A 131 3.11 -12.08 8.63
N PHE A 132 3.07 -11.51 7.43
CA PHE A 132 1.90 -11.63 6.58
C PHE A 132 1.86 -13.02 5.93
N ARG A 133 0.66 -13.57 5.80
CA ARG A 133 0.41 -14.87 5.21
C ARG A 133 -0.64 -14.77 4.13
N LYS A 134 -0.62 -15.73 3.21
CA LYS A 134 -1.60 -15.75 2.14
C LYS A 134 -2.99 -16.06 2.70
N TRP A 135 -3.94 -15.20 2.38
CA TRP A 135 -5.35 -15.41 2.68
C TRP A 135 -6.06 -16.13 1.53
N GLY A 136 -5.88 -15.61 0.31
CA GLY A 136 -6.57 -16.10 -0.85
C GLY A 136 -6.32 -15.23 -2.06
N THR A 137 -7.34 -15.02 -2.86
CA THR A 137 -7.23 -14.29 -4.13
C THR A 137 -8.37 -13.31 -4.33
N LYS A 138 -8.17 -12.41 -5.29
CA LYS A 138 -9.19 -11.48 -5.76
C LYS A 138 -9.55 -11.81 -7.20
N GLY A 139 -10.74 -11.39 -7.64
CA GLY A 139 -11.24 -11.72 -8.97
C GLY A 139 -10.40 -11.16 -10.11
N ASN A 140 -9.60 -10.12 -9.86
CA ASN A 140 -8.71 -9.52 -10.85
C ASN A 140 -7.34 -10.22 -10.95
N GLY A 141 -7.16 -11.34 -10.25
CA GLY A 141 -5.90 -12.09 -10.25
C GLY A 141 -4.93 -11.70 -9.16
N GLU A 142 -5.24 -10.71 -8.34
CA GLU A 142 -4.38 -10.36 -7.21
C GLU A 142 -4.42 -11.43 -6.13
N LEU A 143 -3.29 -11.59 -5.44
CA LEU A 143 -3.19 -12.41 -4.24
C LEU A 143 -3.49 -11.54 -3.03
N VAL A 144 -4.12 -12.12 -2.01
CA VAL A 144 -4.44 -11.41 -0.78
C VAL A 144 -3.56 -11.95 0.34
N TYR A 145 -2.82 -11.08 0.98
CA TYR A 145 -1.98 -11.41 2.15
C TYR A 145 -2.50 -10.65 3.36
N TYR A 146 -2.42 -11.28 4.53
CA TYR A 146 -2.98 -10.70 5.75
C TYR A 146 -2.10 -10.99 6.98
N ARG A 147 -2.31 -10.16 7.98
CA ARG A 147 -1.70 -10.34 9.29
C ARG A 147 -2.67 -9.92 10.39
#